data_17c1fdf62202be8dc113ca9f67fe33df
#
_entry.id   17c1fdf62202be8dc113ca9f67fe33df
#
_cell.length_a   1.000
_cell.length_b   1.000
_cell.length_c   1.000
_cell.angle_alpha   90.00
_cell.angle_beta   90.00
_cell.angle_gamma   90.00
#
_symmetry.space_group_name_H-M   'P 1'
#
loop_
_entity.id
_entity.type
_entity.pdbx_description
1 polymer ?
#
loop_
_entity_poly.entity_id
_entity_poly.type
_entity_poly.pdbx_seq_one_letter_code
_entity_poly.pdbx_strand_id
1 'polypeptide(L)'
;MKKLQLKKWKCRENDIEAVHNNKGYAYQRKLDALEEVRKGYYPIKRAIDLVLSIVLLFLTFPIMFIFAIAIVIDSPGNPIYSQVRVGKMDKLIKIYKLRSMCKNAEKNGAQWADKDDDRITNVGKFIRKTRIDELPQLINVVKGEMSFIGPRPERPEFVELFSSEVIGFEQRCLVTPGLTGLAQIQGGYDLTPQQKLKYDMKYIHKGSLMMELYISIRTLMVVITGEGSR
;
A
#
# COMPACT_ATOMS: atom_id res chain seq x y z
N MET A 1 7.19 26.83 -5.03
CA MET A 1 6.67 25.49 -5.36
C MET A 1 6.12 25.49 -6.79
N LYS A 2 6.79 24.80 -7.72
CA LYS A 2 6.36 24.71 -9.13
C LYS A 2 5.16 23.76 -9.23
N LYS A 3 4.00 24.27 -9.68
CA LYS A 3 2.86 23.45 -10.12
C LYS A 3 3.29 22.61 -11.31
N LEU A 4 3.53 21.31 -11.09
CA LEU A 4 3.70 20.36 -12.18
C LEU A 4 2.33 20.13 -12.83
N GLN A 5 2.17 20.58 -14.06
CA GLN A 5 1.06 20.19 -14.92
C GLN A 5 1.24 18.72 -15.33
N LEU A 6 0.49 17.84 -14.71
CA LEU A 6 0.39 16.44 -15.11
C LEU A 6 -0.34 16.37 -16.47
N LYS A 7 0.40 16.04 -17.54
CA LYS A 7 -0.19 15.71 -18.83
C LYS A 7 -1.17 14.55 -18.66
N LYS A 8 -2.39 14.68 -19.22
CA LYS A 8 -3.38 13.60 -19.30
C LYS A 8 -2.77 12.36 -19.96
N TRP A 9 -2.52 11.35 -19.19
CA TRP A 9 -1.98 10.07 -19.64
C TRP A 9 -3.12 9.22 -20.21
N LYS A 10 -3.11 8.99 -21.52
CA LYS A 10 -3.81 7.87 -22.17
C LYS A 10 -2.78 6.76 -22.34
N CYS A 11 -2.72 5.85 -21.40
CA CYS A 11 -1.95 4.62 -21.54
C CYS A 11 -2.57 3.76 -22.64
N ARG A 12 -1.88 3.53 -23.74
CA ARG A 12 -2.25 2.52 -24.73
C ARG A 12 -1.80 1.16 -24.20
N GLU A 13 -2.69 0.16 -24.21
CA GLU A 13 -2.41 -1.22 -23.77
C GLU A 13 -1.12 -1.81 -24.41
N ASN A 14 -0.85 -1.46 -25.66
CA ASN A 14 0.33 -1.95 -26.41
C ASN A 14 1.68 -1.39 -25.89
N ASP A 15 1.70 -0.21 -25.26
CA ASP A 15 2.93 0.37 -24.70
C ASP A 15 3.31 -0.30 -23.36
N ILE A 16 2.32 -0.86 -22.67
CA ILE A 16 2.51 -1.62 -21.43
C ILE A 16 3.16 -2.99 -21.72
N GLU A 17 2.77 -3.68 -22.77
CA GLU A 17 3.33 -4.98 -23.13
C GLU A 17 4.80 -4.93 -23.56
N ALA A 18 5.21 -3.91 -24.32
CA ALA A 18 6.59 -3.79 -24.79
C ALA A 18 7.58 -3.43 -23.67
N VAL A 19 7.16 -2.59 -22.71
CA VAL A 19 7.95 -2.25 -21.52
C VAL A 19 7.98 -3.44 -20.54
N HIS A 20 6.93 -4.26 -20.49
CA HIS A 20 6.86 -5.48 -19.67
C HIS A 20 7.86 -6.54 -20.11
N ASN A 21 8.05 -6.75 -21.42
CA ASN A 21 8.89 -7.84 -21.90
C ASN A 21 10.38 -7.67 -21.57
N ASN A 22 10.97 -6.48 -21.69
CA ASN A 22 12.39 -6.28 -21.38
C ASN A 22 12.70 -6.16 -19.88
N LYS A 23 11.79 -5.57 -19.11
CA LYS A 23 11.89 -5.54 -17.63
C LYS A 23 11.59 -6.91 -17.02
N GLY A 24 10.70 -7.70 -17.62
CA GLY A 24 10.28 -9.01 -17.14
C GLY A 24 11.43 -10.00 -16.92
N TYR A 25 12.37 -10.11 -17.84
CA TYR A 25 13.52 -11.03 -17.71
C TYR A 25 14.50 -10.61 -16.59
N ALA A 26 14.74 -9.32 -16.42
CA ALA A 26 15.61 -8.82 -15.35
C ALA A 26 14.98 -9.00 -13.97
N TYR A 27 13.66 -8.81 -13.87
CA TYR A 27 12.88 -9.08 -12.65
C TYR A 27 12.84 -10.57 -12.33
N GLN A 28 12.61 -11.44 -13.32
CA GLN A 28 12.53 -12.86 -13.11
C GLN A 28 13.82 -13.43 -12.52
N ARG A 29 15.00 -13.09 -13.07
CA ARG A 29 16.29 -13.50 -12.51
C ARG A 29 16.49 -13.06 -11.06
N LYS A 30 16.08 -11.84 -10.71
CA LYS A 30 16.17 -11.35 -9.34
C LYS A 30 15.22 -12.06 -8.40
N LEU A 31 14.01 -12.41 -8.89
CA LEU A 31 13.05 -13.23 -8.15
C LEU A 31 13.55 -14.62 -7.90
N ASP A 32 14.04 -15.30 -8.93
CA ASP A 32 14.54 -16.68 -8.82
C ASP A 32 15.64 -16.74 -7.76
N ALA A 33 16.56 -15.77 -7.77
CA ALA A 33 17.61 -15.66 -6.74
C ALA A 33 17.05 -15.40 -5.33
N LEU A 34 15.99 -14.58 -5.20
CA LEU A 34 15.35 -14.31 -3.92
C LEU A 34 14.52 -15.51 -3.43
N GLU A 35 13.86 -16.22 -4.34
CA GLU A 35 13.07 -17.41 -4.02
C GLU A 35 13.95 -18.57 -3.59
N GLU A 36 15.13 -18.75 -4.20
CA GLU A 36 16.09 -19.76 -3.81
C GLU A 36 16.62 -19.54 -2.39
N VAL A 37 16.96 -18.30 -2.05
CA VAL A 37 17.41 -17.92 -0.70
C VAL A 37 16.30 -18.06 0.35
N ARG A 38 15.01 -18.07 -0.04
CA ARG A 38 13.85 -18.01 0.87
C ARG A 38 12.87 -19.16 0.72
N LYS A 39 13.32 -20.30 0.21
CA LYS A 39 12.47 -21.48 -0.12
C LYS A 39 11.51 -21.92 0.98
N GLY A 40 11.76 -21.71 2.23
CA GLY A 40 10.86 -22.07 3.34
C GLY A 40 10.02 -20.90 3.89
N TYR A 41 10.44 -19.66 3.64
CA TYR A 41 9.84 -18.48 4.25
C TYR A 41 8.50 -18.08 3.63
N TYR A 42 8.43 -17.98 2.30
CA TYR A 42 7.23 -17.48 1.61
C TYR A 42 5.96 -18.32 1.84
N PRO A 43 6.00 -19.67 1.78
CA PRO A 43 4.80 -20.47 2.05
C PRO A 43 4.29 -20.28 3.49
N ILE A 44 5.19 -20.27 4.47
CA ILE A 44 4.84 -20.07 5.88
C ILE A 44 4.25 -18.68 6.08
N LYS A 45 4.91 -17.64 5.56
CA LYS A 45 4.39 -16.28 5.57
C LYS A 45 3.00 -16.20 4.95
N ARG A 46 2.79 -16.78 3.77
CA ARG A 46 1.49 -16.77 3.09
C ARG A 46 0.41 -17.46 3.91
N ALA A 47 0.71 -18.58 4.55
CA ALA A 47 -0.24 -19.28 5.42
C ALA A 47 -0.62 -18.40 6.63
N ILE A 48 0.36 -17.75 7.28
CA ILE A 48 0.12 -16.82 8.37
C ILE A 48 -0.73 -15.61 7.89
N ASP A 49 -0.36 -14.99 6.78
CA ASP A 49 -1.11 -13.88 6.19
C ASP A 49 -2.59 -14.26 5.94
N LEU A 50 -2.83 -15.44 5.37
CA LEU A 50 -4.17 -15.91 5.07
C LEU A 50 -5.01 -16.13 6.32
N VAL A 51 -4.49 -16.92 7.27
CA VAL A 51 -5.22 -17.25 8.51
C VAL A 51 -5.50 -15.97 9.31
N LEU A 52 -4.48 -15.15 9.51
CA LEU A 52 -4.62 -13.91 10.29
C LEU A 52 -5.58 -12.92 9.63
N SER A 53 -5.55 -12.80 8.29
CA SER A 53 -6.47 -11.88 7.60
C SER A 53 -7.92 -12.34 7.67
N ILE A 54 -8.20 -13.63 7.60
CA ILE A 54 -9.56 -14.17 7.75
C ILE A 54 -10.08 -13.90 9.18
N VAL A 55 -9.25 -14.21 10.20
CA VAL A 55 -9.62 -13.95 11.61
C VAL A 55 -9.85 -12.46 11.84
N LEU A 56 -8.96 -11.60 11.38
CA LEU A 56 -9.12 -10.15 11.55
C LEU A 56 -10.31 -9.59 10.78
N LEU A 57 -10.59 -10.07 9.56
CA LEU A 57 -11.80 -9.68 8.83
C LEU A 57 -13.06 -9.99 9.63
N PHE A 58 -13.16 -11.18 10.22
CA PHE A 58 -14.29 -11.57 11.03
C PHE A 58 -14.42 -10.67 12.27
N LEU A 59 -13.33 -10.45 13.00
CA LEU A 59 -13.32 -9.64 14.21
C LEU A 59 -13.60 -8.15 13.94
N THR A 60 -13.09 -7.63 12.83
CA THR A 60 -13.22 -6.18 12.52
C THR A 60 -14.44 -5.86 11.66
N PHE A 61 -15.16 -6.86 11.16
CA PHE A 61 -16.37 -6.66 10.35
C PHE A 61 -17.42 -5.77 11.03
N PRO A 62 -17.79 -5.97 12.33
CA PRO A 62 -18.75 -5.11 12.99
C PRO A 62 -18.26 -3.64 13.04
N ILE A 63 -16.97 -3.43 13.29
CA ILE A 63 -16.36 -2.09 13.32
C ILE A 63 -16.46 -1.45 11.94
N MET A 64 -16.06 -2.16 10.88
CA MET A 64 -16.17 -1.66 9.50
C MET A 64 -17.61 -1.32 9.13
N PHE A 65 -18.58 -2.14 9.57
CA PHE A 65 -20.00 -1.90 9.30
C PHE A 65 -20.52 -0.63 9.97
N ILE A 66 -20.18 -0.41 11.26
CA ILE A 66 -20.54 0.80 12.00
C ILE A 66 -19.96 2.04 11.30
N PHE A 67 -18.67 2.02 10.96
CA PHE A 67 -18.05 3.15 10.29
C PHE A 67 -18.54 3.34 8.85
N ALA A 68 -18.93 2.29 8.14
CA ALA A 68 -19.56 2.41 6.82
C ALA A 68 -20.88 3.22 6.91
N ILE A 69 -21.70 2.96 7.94
CA ILE A 69 -22.92 3.75 8.20
C ILE A 69 -22.57 5.19 8.57
N ALA A 70 -21.64 5.41 9.49
CA ALA A 70 -21.20 6.74 9.89
C ALA A 70 -20.68 7.58 8.71
N ILE A 71 -19.92 6.96 7.79
CA ILE A 71 -19.42 7.61 6.56
C ILE A 71 -20.56 8.04 5.64
N VAL A 72 -21.59 7.22 5.49
CA VAL A 72 -22.75 7.56 4.63
C VAL A 72 -23.54 8.72 5.23
N ILE A 73 -23.66 8.79 6.57
CA ILE A 73 -24.33 9.89 7.28
C ILE A 73 -23.50 11.19 7.16
N ASP A 74 -22.18 11.14 7.36
CA ASP A 74 -21.29 12.31 7.29
C ASP A 74 -21.15 12.86 5.87
N SER A 75 -21.10 11.96 4.88
CA SER A 75 -20.96 12.30 3.46
C SER A 75 -21.72 11.29 2.59
N PRO A 76 -22.85 11.64 1.96
CA PRO A 76 -23.66 10.72 1.16
C PRO A 76 -22.88 10.08 0.01
N GLY A 77 -23.06 8.75 -0.20
CA GLY A 77 -22.44 7.99 -1.28
C GLY A 77 -21.84 6.66 -0.80
N ASN A 78 -21.11 5.94 -1.68
CA ASN A 78 -20.52 4.65 -1.36
C ASN A 78 -19.51 4.78 -0.21
N PRO A 79 -19.65 4.03 0.90
CA PRO A 79 -18.70 4.05 2.01
C PRO A 79 -17.36 3.37 1.68
N ILE A 80 -17.32 2.52 0.64
CA ILE A 80 -16.09 1.87 0.19
C ILE A 80 -15.49 2.67 -0.97
N TYR A 81 -14.25 3.03 -0.80
CA TYR A 81 -13.38 3.61 -1.82
C TYR A 81 -12.40 2.57 -2.34
N SER A 82 -12.13 2.61 -3.62
CA SER A 82 -11.13 1.73 -4.23
C SER A 82 -10.15 2.52 -5.08
N GLN A 83 -8.89 2.09 -5.07
CA GLN A 83 -7.81 2.75 -5.79
C GLN A 83 -6.87 1.75 -6.42
N VAL A 84 -6.45 2.02 -7.66
CA VAL A 84 -5.44 1.21 -8.34
C VAL A 84 -4.06 1.49 -7.75
N ARG A 85 -3.31 0.45 -7.50
CA ARG A 85 -1.94 0.48 -6.98
C ARG A 85 -1.06 -0.50 -7.73
N VAL A 86 0.26 -0.28 -7.68
CA VAL A 86 1.24 -1.20 -8.24
C VAL A 86 1.55 -2.27 -7.20
N GLY A 87 1.30 -3.52 -7.56
CA GLY A 87 1.56 -4.72 -6.76
C GLY A 87 2.83 -5.46 -7.17
N LYS A 88 2.89 -6.76 -6.80
CA LYS A 88 4.02 -7.63 -7.14
C LYS A 88 4.20 -7.73 -8.65
N MET A 89 5.45 -7.60 -9.14
CA MET A 89 5.85 -7.66 -10.54
C MET A 89 5.10 -6.64 -11.41
N ASP A 90 4.94 -5.43 -10.91
CA ASP A 90 4.24 -4.31 -11.55
C ASP A 90 2.76 -4.61 -11.90
N LYS A 91 2.20 -5.75 -11.42
CA LYS A 91 0.79 -6.08 -11.61
C LYS A 91 -0.09 -5.05 -10.92
N LEU A 92 -1.01 -4.45 -11.65
CA LEU A 92 -1.97 -3.54 -11.06
C LEU A 92 -2.96 -4.28 -10.17
N ILE A 93 -3.13 -3.81 -8.94
CA ILE A 93 -4.08 -4.32 -7.97
C ILE A 93 -5.06 -3.22 -7.57
N LYS A 94 -6.28 -3.60 -7.20
CA LYS A 94 -7.31 -2.69 -6.71
C LYS A 94 -7.41 -2.84 -5.20
N ILE A 95 -6.87 -1.86 -4.46
CA ILE A 95 -6.99 -1.84 -3.00
C ILE A 95 -8.32 -1.24 -2.57
N TYR A 96 -8.85 -1.71 -1.43
CA TYR A 96 -10.11 -1.26 -0.85
C TYR A 96 -9.87 -0.52 0.45
N LYS A 97 -10.61 0.57 0.67
CA LYS A 97 -10.57 1.36 1.90
C LYS A 97 -11.97 1.82 2.28
N LEU A 98 -12.19 2.16 3.54
CA LEU A 98 -13.32 3.00 3.91
C LEU A 98 -13.07 4.43 3.42
N ARG A 99 -14.11 5.07 2.88
CA ARG A 99 -14.00 6.42 2.34
C ARG A 99 -13.81 7.44 3.46
N SER A 100 -12.68 8.09 3.47
CA SER A 100 -12.30 9.13 4.44
C SER A 100 -12.36 10.55 3.90
N MET A 101 -12.66 10.71 2.60
CA MET A 101 -12.72 12.00 1.93
C MET A 101 -14.08 12.21 1.27
N CYS A 102 -14.41 13.47 0.97
CA CYS A 102 -15.65 13.83 0.27
C CYS A 102 -15.70 13.22 -1.15
N LYS A 103 -16.92 13.09 -1.72
CA LYS A 103 -17.18 12.36 -2.97
C LYS A 103 -16.32 12.81 -4.17
N ASN A 104 -15.91 14.05 -4.20
CA ASN A 104 -15.20 14.64 -5.34
C ASN A 104 -13.77 15.06 -5.01
N ALA A 105 -13.16 14.41 -4.01
CA ALA A 105 -11.83 14.77 -3.51
C ALA A 105 -10.71 14.72 -4.57
N GLU A 106 -10.87 13.91 -5.62
CA GLU A 106 -9.87 13.76 -6.69
C GLU A 106 -10.27 14.41 -8.03
N LYS A 107 -11.22 15.39 -8.04
CA LYS A 107 -11.60 16.10 -9.28
C LYS A 107 -10.41 16.72 -10.03
N ASN A 108 -9.39 17.14 -9.29
CA ASN A 108 -8.19 17.77 -9.84
C ASN A 108 -7.03 16.78 -10.06
N GLY A 109 -7.32 15.47 -10.09
CA GLY A 109 -6.32 14.42 -10.26
C GLY A 109 -5.74 13.91 -8.95
N ALA A 110 -4.73 13.04 -9.07
CA ALA A 110 -4.03 12.42 -7.96
C ALA A 110 -3.22 13.45 -7.18
N GLN A 111 -3.51 13.59 -5.89
CA GLN A 111 -2.80 14.49 -4.98
C GLN A 111 -2.43 13.73 -3.71
N TRP A 112 -1.29 14.08 -3.12
CA TRP A 112 -0.98 13.64 -1.77
C TRP A 112 -1.85 14.39 -0.76
N ALA A 113 -2.35 13.65 0.24
CA ALA A 113 -3.10 14.27 1.33
C ALA A 113 -2.12 14.99 2.28
N ASP A 114 -2.43 16.24 2.58
CA ASP A 114 -1.76 17.00 3.63
C ASP A 114 -2.38 16.70 5.00
N LYS A 115 -1.72 17.16 6.09
CA LYS A 115 -2.22 16.94 7.47
C LYS A 115 -3.59 17.58 7.70
N ASP A 116 -3.81 18.76 7.13
CA ASP A 116 -5.04 19.56 7.27
C ASP A 116 -5.78 19.67 5.93
N ASP A 117 -5.97 18.52 5.25
CA ASP A 117 -6.60 18.46 3.94
C ASP A 117 -8.13 18.63 4.08
N ASP A 118 -8.67 19.72 3.56
CA ASP A 118 -10.10 20.08 3.60
C ASP A 118 -11.02 19.04 2.95
N ARG A 119 -10.47 18.12 2.16
CA ARG A 119 -11.23 17.03 1.54
C ARG A 119 -11.58 15.92 2.52
N ILE A 120 -10.94 15.88 3.71
CA ILE A 120 -11.15 14.84 4.72
C ILE A 120 -12.42 15.17 5.52
N THR A 121 -13.36 14.21 5.57
CA THR A 121 -14.60 14.36 6.35
C THR A 121 -14.33 14.22 7.86
N ASN A 122 -15.31 14.58 8.71
CA ASN A 122 -15.13 14.47 10.16
C ASN A 122 -14.92 13.03 10.62
N VAL A 123 -15.76 12.10 10.14
CA VAL A 123 -15.56 10.66 10.35
C VAL A 123 -14.23 10.21 9.73
N GLY A 124 -13.89 10.78 8.56
CA GLY A 124 -12.64 10.51 7.85
C GLY A 124 -11.40 10.79 8.69
N LYS A 125 -11.35 11.91 9.41
CA LYS A 125 -10.25 12.26 10.33
C LYS A 125 -10.04 11.19 11.40
N PHE A 126 -11.12 10.69 11.98
CA PHE A 126 -11.05 9.66 13.01
C PHE A 126 -10.56 8.32 12.45
N ILE A 127 -11.17 7.82 11.35
CA ILE A 127 -10.81 6.51 10.80
C ILE A 127 -9.40 6.47 10.20
N ARG A 128 -8.87 7.60 9.71
CA ARG A 128 -7.48 7.74 9.25
C ARG A 128 -6.50 7.70 10.44
N LYS A 129 -6.80 8.45 11.50
CA LYS A 129 -5.98 8.46 12.73
C LYS A 129 -5.88 7.07 13.35
N THR A 130 -6.96 6.30 13.34
CA THR A 130 -7.05 4.95 13.92
C THR A 130 -6.72 3.84 12.92
N ARG A 131 -6.41 4.17 11.66
CA ARG A 131 -6.17 3.21 10.57
C ARG A 131 -7.35 2.27 10.26
N ILE A 132 -8.53 2.55 10.77
CA ILE A 132 -9.77 1.78 10.49
C ILE A 132 -10.11 1.85 9.00
N ASP A 133 -9.77 2.95 8.33
CA ASP A 133 -9.99 3.10 6.89
C ASP A 133 -9.24 2.04 6.04
N GLU A 134 -8.17 1.46 6.54
CA GLU A 134 -7.36 0.46 5.84
C GLU A 134 -7.80 -0.99 6.07
N LEU A 135 -8.72 -1.25 7.03
CA LEU A 135 -9.20 -2.61 7.32
C LEU A 135 -9.76 -3.38 6.11
N PRO A 136 -10.49 -2.76 5.15
CA PRO A 136 -10.96 -3.49 3.97
C PRO A 136 -9.83 -4.06 3.09
N GLN A 137 -8.58 -3.59 3.21
CA GLN A 137 -7.44 -4.16 2.50
C GLN A 137 -7.10 -5.59 2.97
N LEU A 138 -7.61 -6.06 4.12
CA LEU A 138 -7.53 -7.46 4.52
C LEU A 138 -8.11 -8.39 3.45
N ILE A 139 -9.08 -7.93 2.66
CA ILE A 139 -9.62 -8.68 1.51
C ILE A 139 -8.52 -8.88 0.44
N ASN A 140 -7.67 -7.87 0.22
CA ASN A 140 -6.55 -7.98 -0.70
C ASN A 140 -5.49 -8.97 -0.19
N VAL A 141 -5.31 -9.06 1.14
CA VAL A 141 -4.43 -10.06 1.75
C VAL A 141 -5.01 -11.47 1.55
N VAL A 142 -6.30 -11.68 1.79
CA VAL A 142 -6.96 -12.98 1.51
C VAL A 142 -6.80 -13.40 0.06
N LYS A 143 -6.97 -12.46 -0.89
CA LYS A 143 -6.78 -12.72 -2.33
C LYS A 143 -5.31 -12.99 -2.72
N GLY A 144 -4.34 -12.67 -1.86
CA GLY A 144 -2.90 -12.78 -2.18
C GLY A 144 -2.33 -11.63 -3.00
N GLU A 145 -3.12 -10.59 -3.22
CA GLU A 145 -2.69 -9.35 -3.87
C GLU A 145 -1.80 -8.50 -2.95
N MET A 146 -1.99 -8.65 -1.64
CA MET A 146 -1.21 -8.02 -0.58
C MET A 146 -0.81 -9.03 0.50
N SER A 147 0.08 -8.59 1.37
CA SER A 147 0.54 -9.27 2.59
C SER A 147 0.34 -8.32 3.78
N PHE A 148 0.43 -8.81 5.02
CA PHE A 148 0.50 -7.92 6.17
C PHE A 148 1.75 -7.04 6.11
N ILE A 149 2.90 -7.64 5.82
CA ILE A 149 4.18 -6.95 5.83
C ILE A 149 4.83 -7.02 4.46
N GLY A 150 5.22 -5.85 3.95
CA GLY A 150 5.87 -5.66 2.68
C GLY A 150 6.01 -4.18 2.33
N PRO A 151 6.65 -3.84 1.21
CA PRO A 151 6.66 -2.48 0.69
C PRO A 151 5.24 -1.95 0.48
N ARG A 152 4.96 -0.71 0.89
CA ARG A 152 3.64 -0.11 0.69
C ARG A 152 3.37 0.10 -0.80
N PRO A 153 2.23 -0.36 -1.34
CA PRO A 153 1.92 -0.19 -2.76
C PRO A 153 1.66 1.29 -3.07
N GLU A 154 2.37 1.82 -4.06
CA GLU A 154 2.19 3.20 -4.52
C GLU A 154 1.25 3.26 -5.73
N ARG A 155 0.73 4.45 -6.03
CA ARG A 155 -0.06 4.70 -7.24
C ARG A 155 0.85 4.61 -8.47
N PRO A 156 0.34 4.16 -9.64
CA PRO A 156 1.14 4.08 -10.86
C PRO A 156 1.86 5.40 -11.20
N GLU A 157 1.16 6.53 -11.05
CA GLU A 157 1.70 7.86 -11.34
C GLU A 157 2.89 8.21 -10.43
N PHE A 158 2.83 7.78 -9.16
CA PHE A 158 3.94 8.01 -8.22
C PHE A 158 5.09 7.02 -8.40
N VAL A 159 4.81 5.78 -8.80
CA VAL A 159 5.88 4.84 -9.16
C VAL A 159 6.67 5.35 -10.35
N GLU A 160 6.00 5.87 -11.37
CA GLU A 160 6.65 6.45 -12.55
C GLU A 160 7.49 7.68 -12.17
N LEU A 161 6.89 8.62 -11.41
CA LEU A 161 7.59 9.82 -10.95
C LEU A 161 8.85 9.45 -10.15
N PHE A 162 8.71 8.59 -9.15
CA PHE A 162 9.83 8.23 -8.29
C PHE A 162 10.87 7.37 -9.00
N SER A 163 10.48 6.55 -9.98
CA SER A 163 11.43 5.80 -10.80
C SER A 163 12.23 6.69 -11.73
N SER A 164 11.72 7.85 -12.12
CA SER A 164 12.48 8.85 -12.88
C SER A 164 13.51 9.62 -12.02
N GLU A 165 13.23 9.75 -10.70
CA GLU A 165 14.09 10.48 -9.76
C GLU A 165 15.08 9.55 -9.03
N VAL A 166 14.69 8.29 -8.79
CA VAL A 166 15.46 7.33 -7.99
C VAL A 166 15.66 6.04 -8.76
N ILE A 167 16.89 5.81 -9.19
CA ILE A 167 17.27 4.61 -9.96
C ILE A 167 16.94 3.35 -9.12
N GLY A 168 16.15 2.45 -9.72
CA GLY A 168 15.80 1.17 -9.10
C GLY A 168 14.60 1.25 -8.15
N PHE A 169 13.83 2.36 -8.11
CA PHE A 169 12.65 2.48 -7.26
C PHE A 169 11.61 1.40 -7.53
N GLU A 170 11.51 0.94 -8.76
CA GLU A 170 10.65 -0.16 -9.19
C GLU A 170 10.99 -1.52 -8.53
N GLN A 171 12.23 -1.71 -8.05
CA GLN A 171 12.65 -2.97 -7.41
C GLN A 171 11.85 -3.31 -6.15
N ARG A 172 11.19 -2.34 -5.54
CA ARG A 172 10.27 -2.56 -4.42
C ARG A 172 9.05 -3.42 -4.80
N CYS A 173 8.73 -3.51 -6.08
CA CYS A 173 7.65 -4.33 -6.63
C CYS A 173 8.04 -5.82 -6.83
N LEU A 174 9.28 -6.22 -6.52
CA LEU A 174 9.72 -7.64 -6.59
C LEU A 174 8.94 -8.58 -5.67
N VAL A 175 8.40 -8.07 -4.58
CA VAL A 175 7.64 -8.85 -3.59
C VAL A 175 6.21 -8.35 -3.47
N THR A 176 5.36 -9.17 -2.85
CA THR A 176 3.97 -8.79 -2.55
C THR A 176 3.95 -7.55 -1.65
N PRO A 177 3.20 -6.49 -2.01
CA PRO A 177 3.11 -5.29 -1.20
C PRO A 177 2.42 -5.55 0.14
N GLY A 178 2.74 -4.73 1.16
CA GLY A 178 2.23 -4.88 2.52
C GLY A 178 1.22 -3.83 2.93
N LEU A 179 0.37 -4.18 3.92
CA LEU A 179 -0.42 -3.22 4.69
C LEU A 179 0.51 -2.33 5.51
N THR A 180 1.49 -2.94 6.15
CA THR A 180 2.60 -2.28 6.83
C THR A 180 3.95 -2.77 6.30
N GLY A 181 5.04 -2.14 6.70
CA GLY A 181 6.38 -2.53 6.26
C GLY A 181 7.47 -1.72 6.92
N LEU A 182 8.71 -2.11 6.64
CA LEU A 182 9.87 -1.51 7.30
C LEU A 182 9.95 0.01 7.08
N ALA A 183 9.66 0.50 5.86
CA ALA A 183 9.64 1.93 5.58
C ALA A 183 8.54 2.66 6.36
N GLN A 184 7.35 2.04 6.51
CA GLN A 184 6.23 2.67 7.22
C GLN A 184 6.54 2.89 8.70
N ILE A 185 7.18 1.92 9.38
CA ILE A 185 7.54 2.03 10.80
C ILE A 185 8.78 2.90 11.06
N GLN A 186 9.53 3.27 10.01
CA GLN A 186 10.76 4.09 10.12
C GLN A 186 10.52 5.58 9.77
N GLY A 187 9.30 5.97 9.46
CA GLY A 187 8.98 7.37 9.13
C GLY A 187 7.82 7.52 8.14
N GLY A 188 7.41 6.44 7.47
CA GLY A 188 6.18 6.42 6.66
C GLY A 188 6.12 7.52 5.59
N TYR A 189 5.24 8.48 5.79
CA TYR A 189 5.01 9.58 4.84
C TYR A 189 6.14 10.62 4.80
N ASP A 190 6.93 10.74 5.87
CA ASP A 190 7.98 11.75 5.97
C ASP A 190 9.29 11.31 5.29
N LEU A 191 9.36 10.04 4.85
CA LEU A 191 10.49 9.51 4.12
C LEU A 191 10.52 9.98 2.66
N THR A 192 11.71 10.36 2.20
CA THR A 192 11.95 10.58 0.77
C THR A 192 11.83 9.27 -0.02
N PRO A 193 11.57 9.32 -1.36
CA PRO A 193 11.55 8.11 -2.20
C PRO A 193 12.82 7.25 -2.08
N GLN A 194 14.00 7.86 -1.97
CA GLN A 194 15.26 7.16 -1.74
C GLN A 194 15.31 6.43 -0.41
N GLN A 195 14.83 7.08 0.66
CA GLN A 195 14.79 6.47 1.99
C GLN A 195 13.79 5.30 2.02
N LYS A 196 12.61 5.46 1.38
CA LYS A 196 11.63 4.38 1.22
C LYS A 196 12.26 3.19 0.52
N LEU A 197 12.90 3.41 -0.63
CA LEU A 197 13.59 2.35 -1.38
C LEU A 197 14.62 1.64 -0.51
N LYS A 198 15.46 2.37 0.22
CA LYS A 198 16.48 1.80 1.12
C LYS A 198 15.88 0.82 2.13
N TYR A 199 14.79 1.21 2.80
CA TYR A 199 14.13 0.35 3.78
C TYR A 199 13.41 -0.82 3.14
N ASP A 200 12.73 -0.60 2.01
CA ASP A 200 12.04 -1.65 1.28
C ASP A 200 13.03 -2.69 0.75
N MET A 201 14.17 -2.27 0.20
CA MET A 201 15.23 -3.19 -0.24
C MET A 201 15.87 -3.94 0.92
N LYS A 202 16.05 -3.29 2.08
CA LYS A 202 16.51 -3.99 3.29
C LYS A 202 15.54 -5.11 3.70
N TYR A 203 14.23 -4.85 3.66
CA TYR A 203 13.21 -5.86 3.90
C TYR A 203 13.24 -6.96 2.83
N ILE A 204 13.33 -6.61 1.55
CA ILE A 204 13.36 -7.55 0.42
C ILE A 204 14.56 -8.49 0.51
N HIS A 205 15.73 -8.01 0.91
CA HIS A 205 16.94 -8.85 0.99
C HIS A 205 17.09 -9.61 2.30
N LYS A 206 16.66 -9.03 3.42
CA LYS A 206 16.92 -9.58 4.77
C LYS A 206 15.66 -10.00 5.52
N GLY A 207 14.48 -9.97 4.89
CA GLY A 207 13.23 -10.34 5.54
C GLY A 207 13.27 -11.75 6.09
N SER A 208 12.74 -11.91 7.30
CA SER A 208 12.67 -13.15 8.05
C SER A 208 11.45 -13.10 8.97
N LEU A 209 11.02 -14.24 9.50
CA LEU A 209 9.92 -14.27 10.48
C LEU A 209 10.19 -13.37 11.68
N MET A 210 11.44 -13.26 12.12
CA MET A 210 11.83 -12.36 13.22
C MET A 210 11.66 -10.88 12.82
N MET A 211 12.01 -10.53 11.58
CA MET A 211 11.78 -9.16 11.07
C MET A 211 10.30 -8.87 10.91
N GLU A 212 9.49 -9.86 10.50
CA GLU A 212 8.02 -9.73 10.45
C GLU A 212 7.45 -9.44 11.84
N LEU A 213 7.87 -10.22 12.84
CA LEU A 213 7.44 -10.00 14.22
C LEU A 213 7.84 -8.61 14.73
N TYR A 214 9.07 -8.18 14.48
CA TYR A 214 9.54 -6.84 14.84
C TYR A 214 8.68 -5.74 14.19
N ILE A 215 8.42 -5.85 12.87
CA ILE A 215 7.60 -4.87 12.16
C ILE A 215 6.16 -4.87 12.70
N SER A 216 5.60 -6.05 13.00
CA SER A 216 4.24 -6.17 13.57
C SER A 216 4.12 -5.45 14.91
N ILE A 217 5.06 -5.69 15.84
CA ILE A 217 5.08 -5.05 17.17
C ILE A 217 5.22 -3.53 17.02
N ARG A 218 6.14 -3.07 16.18
CA ARG A 218 6.33 -1.63 15.91
C ARG A 218 5.11 -1.00 15.26
N THR A 219 4.42 -1.71 14.37
CA THR A 219 3.16 -1.23 13.77
C THR A 219 2.09 -1.03 14.81
N LEU A 220 1.91 -1.97 15.74
CA LEU A 220 0.96 -1.82 16.85
C LEU A 220 1.26 -0.56 17.68
N MET A 221 2.53 -0.31 17.98
CA MET A 221 2.93 0.92 18.69
C MET A 221 2.57 2.18 17.89
N VAL A 222 2.89 2.21 16.59
CA VAL A 222 2.55 3.34 15.69
C VAL A 222 1.04 3.56 15.62
N VAL A 223 0.23 2.51 15.58
CA VAL A 223 -1.25 2.62 15.57
C VAL A 223 -1.77 3.17 16.89
N ILE A 224 -1.22 2.72 18.03
CA ILE A 224 -1.64 3.19 19.38
C ILE A 224 -1.23 4.64 19.60
N THR A 225 -0.02 5.02 19.22
CA THR A 225 0.49 6.41 19.41
C THR A 225 -0.08 7.39 18.36
N GLY A 226 -0.62 6.89 17.26
CA GLY A 226 -1.06 7.72 16.12
C GLY A 226 0.10 8.37 15.34
N GLU A 227 1.33 7.95 15.59
CA GLU A 227 2.53 8.47 14.93
C GLU A 227 2.49 8.19 13.42
N GLY A 228 2.82 9.18 12.59
CA GLY A 228 2.84 9.05 11.12
C GLY A 228 1.45 8.89 10.47
N SER A 229 0.34 9.17 11.17
CA SER A 229 -0.99 9.29 10.56
C SER A 229 -1.16 10.65 9.87
N ARG A 230 -1.79 10.69 8.70
CA ARG A 230 -2.15 11.91 7.96
C ARG A 230 -3.60 11.87 7.55
#